data_87ac10fb0b84d48b1f0073f05ee836e2
#
_entry.id   87ac10fb0b84d48b1f0073f05ee836e2
#
_cell.length_a   1.000
_cell.length_b   1.000
_cell.length_c   1.000
_cell.angle_alpha   90.00
_cell.angle_beta   90.00
_cell.angle_gamma   90.00
#
_symmetry.space_group_name_H-M   'P 1'
#
loop_
_entity.id
_entity.type
_entity.pdbx_description
1 polymer ?
#
loop_
_entity_poly.entity_id
_entity_poly.type
_entity_poly.pdbx_seq_one_letter_code
_entity_poly.pdbx_strand_id
1 'polypeptide(L)'
;VSTIVFAPETAAVSRDFRVFVQTSSDGLLIGDDPNQILGTSHVHLPNGQVENLEDDLKILHQGLYYVDYLPALEGIYVFHMVTFDEGNISHGSGATNVMAQDISGISAQILELNQILDETKTELANLKQETSTFGSSLSDASWNLDESVVLISDSVGNIEEGSSQLNALLFPVVASIAIILALQIVII
;
A
#
# COMPACT_ATOMS: atom_id res chain seq x y z
N VAL A 1 50.01 4.78 -15.80
CA VAL A 1 48.64 5.38 -15.65
C VAL A 1 47.62 4.29 -15.76
N SER A 2 46.60 4.32 -14.90
CA SER A 2 45.48 3.39 -14.87
C SER A 2 44.16 4.17 -14.75
N THR A 3 43.15 3.77 -15.53
CA THR A 3 41.81 4.36 -15.54
C THR A 3 40.81 3.30 -15.18
N ILE A 4 40.01 3.56 -14.14
CA ILE A 4 38.90 2.66 -13.72
C ILE A 4 37.61 3.44 -13.79
N VAL A 5 36.60 2.84 -14.42
CA VAL A 5 35.27 3.44 -14.58
C VAL A 5 34.28 2.67 -13.72
N PHE A 6 33.56 3.39 -12.87
CA PHE A 6 32.48 2.87 -12.03
C PHE A 6 31.15 3.43 -12.55
N ALA A 7 30.49 2.67 -13.41
CA ALA A 7 29.15 2.95 -13.88
C ALA A 7 28.15 2.08 -13.11
N PRO A 8 26.95 2.57 -12.80
CA PRO A 8 25.91 1.73 -12.21
C PRO A 8 25.50 0.63 -13.18
N GLU A 9 25.21 -0.56 -12.68
CA GLU A 9 24.76 -1.69 -13.52
C GLU A 9 23.46 -1.38 -14.25
N THR A 10 22.55 -0.65 -13.60
CA THR A 10 21.25 -0.28 -14.14
C THR A 10 20.91 1.17 -13.84
N ALA A 11 20.16 1.79 -14.75
CA ALA A 11 19.60 3.13 -14.60
C ALA A 11 18.21 3.21 -15.28
N ALA A 12 17.48 4.30 -15.06
CA ALA A 12 16.20 4.55 -15.68
C ALA A 12 16.30 5.64 -16.77
N VAL A 13 15.51 5.50 -17.85
CA VAL A 13 15.35 6.53 -18.87
C VAL A 13 14.85 7.83 -18.23
N SER A 14 15.37 8.96 -18.70
CA SER A 14 15.03 10.32 -18.22
C SER A 14 15.31 10.57 -16.73
N ARG A 15 16.20 9.76 -16.14
CA ARG A 15 16.70 9.97 -14.78
C ARG A 15 18.21 10.00 -14.81
N ASP A 16 18.80 11.07 -14.28
CA ASP A 16 20.24 11.23 -14.20
C ASP A 16 20.88 10.18 -13.29
N PHE A 17 22.04 9.72 -13.71
CA PHE A 17 22.88 8.84 -12.90
C PHE A 17 24.34 9.30 -13.02
N ARG A 18 25.14 8.91 -12.05
CA ARG A 18 26.53 9.31 -11.96
C ARG A 18 27.48 8.19 -12.32
N VAL A 19 28.46 8.50 -13.15
CA VAL A 19 29.58 7.63 -13.50
C VAL A 19 30.84 8.23 -12.91
N PHE A 20 31.59 7.44 -12.16
CA PHE A 20 32.85 7.85 -11.58
C PHE A 20 34.03 7.32 -12.39
N VAL A 21 35.12 8.12 -12.42
CA VAL A 21 36.36 7.78 -13.10
C VAL A 21 37.49 7.96 -12.10
N GLN A 22 38.17 6.88 -11.81
CA GLN A 22 39.39 6.93 -10.98
C GLN A 22 40.64 6.84 -11.84
N THR A 23 41.59 7.72 -11.60
CA THR A 23 42.87 7.77 -12.31
C THR A 23 44.01 7.61 -11.33
N SER A 24 44.99 6.78 -11.68
CA SER A 24 46.18 6.56 -10.86
C SER A 24 47.42 6.29 -11.69
N SER A 25 48.57 6.64 -11.17
CA SER A 25 49.87 6.28 -11.68
C SER A 25 50.73 5.73 -10.54
N ASP A 26 51.32 4.55 -10.74
CA ASP A 26 52.13 3.84 -9.73
C ASP A 26 51.44 3.70 -8.35
N GLY A 27 50.10 3.52 -8.39
CA GLY A 27 49.27 3.38 -7.21
C GLY A 27 48.88 4.70 -6.51
N LEU A 28 49.29 5.83 -7.02
CA LEU A 28 48.91 7.17 -6.53
C LEU A 28 47.82 7.76 -7.43
N LEU A 29 46.85 8.45 -6.81
CA LEU A 29 45.84 9.20 -7.54
C LEU A 29 46.51 10.41 -8.23
N ILE A 30 46.15 10.60 -9.51
CA ILE A 30 46.73 11.68 -10.34
C ILE A 30 45.61 12.51 -10.95
N GLY A 31 46.00 13.71 -11.36
CA GLY A 31 45.17 14.63 -12.13
C GLY A 31 44.48 15.68 -11.28
N ASP A 32 44.89 16.91 -11.50
CA ASP A 32 44.29 18.10 -10.91
C ASP A 32 43.32 18.78 -11.88
N ASP A 33 43.44 18.52 -13.19
CA ASP A 33 42.62 19.10 -14.24
C ASP A 33 41.92 18.01 -15.05
N PRO A 34 40.58 17.92 -14.99
CA PRO A 34 39.79 16.96 -15.78
C PRO A 34 40.06 17.06 -17.29
N ASN A 35 40.29 18.27 -17.82
CA ASN A 35 40.49 18.49 -19.25
C ASN A 35 41.81 17.93 -19.75
N GLN A 36 42.82 17.82 -18.89
CA GLN A 36 44.10 17.16 -19.23
C GLN A 36 44.01 15.64 -19.22
N ILE A 37 43.00 15.09 -18.53
CA ILE A 37 42.92 13.67 -18.25
C ILE A 37 42.00 12.94 -19.21
N LEU A 38 40.98 13.60 -19.69
CA LEU A 38 39.91 12.90 -20.39
C LEU A 38 40.05 12.81 -21.88
N GLY A 39 40.83 13.68 -22.52
CA GLY A 39 41.07 13.61 -23.95
C GLY A 39 39.83 13.35 -24.77
N THR A 40 39.69 12.18 -25.32
CA THR A 40 38.56 11.75 -26.16
C THR A 40 37.53 10.87 -25.43
N SER A 41 37.30 11.14 -24.15
CA SER A 41 36.27 10.41 -23.38
C SER A 41 34.90 10.61 -23.97
N HIS A 42 34.15 9.52 -24.10
CA HIS A 42 32.86 9.51 -24.79
C HIS A 42 31.97 8.39 -24.28
N VAL A 43 30.67 8.46 -24.60
CA VAL A 43 29.70 7.40 -24.36
C VAL A 43 29.13 6.89 -25.69
N HIS A 44 29.10 5.58 -25.84
CA HIS A 44 28.38 4.91 -26.91
C HIS A 44 26.92 4.68 -26.48
N LEU A 45 26.02 5.19 -27.28
CA LEU A 45 24.56 5.07 -27.06
C LEU A 45 24.01 3.77 -27.67
N PRO A 46 22.86 3.28 -27.19
CA PRO A 46 22.22 2.08 -27.72
C PRO A 46 21.89 2.12 -29.22
N ASN A 47 21.69 3.32 -29.79
CA ASN A 47 21.43 3.52 -31.22
C ASN A 47 22.69 3.58 -32.08
N GLY A 48 23.88 3.37 -31.49
CA GLY A 48 25.17 3.44 -32.18
C GLY A 48 25.78 4.84 -32.31
N GLN A 49 25.13 5.87 -31.80
CA GLN A 49 25.71 7.21 -31.73
C GLN A 49 26.76 7.29 -30.62
N VAL A 50 27.64 8.30 -30.73
CA VAL A 50 28.70 8.58 -29.77
C VAL A 50 28.58 10.03 -29.32
N GLU A 51 28.54 10.25 -28.02
CA GLU A 51 28.54 11.60 -27.40
C GLU A 51 29.85 11.84 -26.67
N ASN A 52 30.39 13.06 -26.84
CA ASN A 52 31.60 13.47 -26.14
C ASN A 52 31.25 13.86 -24.70
N LEU A 53 32.11 13.50 -23.75
CA LEU A 53 31.93 13.74 -22.32
C LEU A 53 33.01 14.71 -21.72
N GLU A 54 33.91 15.25 -22.55
CA GLU A 54 35.01 16.08 -22.07
C GLU A 54 34.55 17.29 -21.25
N ASP A 55 33.47 17.97 -21.72
CA ASP A 55 33.00 19.20 -21.10
C ASP A 55 32.11 18.94 -19.87
N ASP A 56 31.63 17.69 -19.68
CA ASP A 56 30.67 17.30 -18.63
C ASP A 56 31.37 16.74 -17.39
N LEU A 57 32.67 16.53 -17.44
CA LEU A 57 33.38 15.91 -16.35
C LEU A 57 33.67 16.90 -15.22
N LYS A 58 33.38 16.45 -14.01
CA LYS A 58 33.58 17.24 -12.79
C LYS A 58 34.55 16.55 -11.86
N ILE A 59 35.38 17.35 -11.19
CA ILE A 59 36.30 16.87 -10.19
C ILE A 59 35.57 16.62 -8.86
N LEU A 60 35.77 15.48 -8.25
CA LEU A 60 35.30 15.21 -6.89
C LEU A 60 36.47 15.45 -5.89
N HIS A 61 37.61 14.88 -6.20
CA HIS A 61 38.90 15.16 -5.56
C HIS A 61 40.04 14.64 -6.49
N GLN A 62 41.27 14.86 -6.12
CA GLN A 62 42.42 14.41 -6.90
C GLN A 62 42.31 12.94 -7.30
N GLY A 63 42.35 12.64 -8.58
CA GLY A 63 42.28 11.29 -9.15
C GLY A 63 40.88 10.66 -9.13
N LEU A 64 39.85 11.37 -8.71
CA LEU A 64 38.48 10.91 -8.78
C LEU A 64 37.56 11.98 -9.40
N TYR A 65 37.02 11.64 -10.53
CA TYR A 65 36.15 12.49 -11.34
C TYR A 65 34.78 11.84 -11.50
N TYR A 66 33.78 12.61 -11.92
CA TYR A 66 32.46 12.10 -12.24
C TYR A 66 31.82 12.88 -13.38
N VAL A 67 30.88 12.18 -14.04
CA VAL A 67 29.94 12.78 -14.98
C VAL A 67 28.53 12.41 -14.54
N ASP A 68 27.64 13.40 -14.53
CA ASP A 68 26.20 13.18 -14.36
C ASP A 68 25.60 13.03 -15.76
N TYR A 69 25.03 11.85 -16.06
CA TYR A 69 24.52 11.51 -17.38
C TYR A 69 23.01 11.29 -17.36
N LEU A 70 22.28 11.93 -18.29
CA LEU A 70 20.85 11.82 -18.45
C LEU A 70 20.52 10.99 -19.69
N PRO A 71 20.14 9.70 -19.55
CA PRO A 71 19.88 8.84 -20.69
C PRO A 71 18.52 9.14 -21.33
N ALA A 72 18.48 9.24 -22.66
CA ALA A 72 17.26 9.49 -23.42
C ALA A 72 16.63 8.21 -23.99
N LEU A 73 17.40 7.13 -24.12
CA LEU A 73 16.98 5.88 -24.76
C LEU A 73 17.16 4.69 -23.83
N GLU A 74 16.34 3.67 -24.01
CA GLU A 74 16.57 2.35 -23.39
C GLU A 74 17.70 1.59 -24.08
N GLY A 75 18.44 0.82 -23.29
CA GLY A 75 19.50 -0.04 -23.79
C GLY A 75 20.83 0.15 -23.08
N ILE A 76 21.90 -0.39 -23.66
CA ILE A 76 23.22 -0.39 -23.06
C ILE A 76 23.98 0.85 -23.48
N TYR A 77 24.44 1.62 -22.49
CA TYR A 77 25.36 2.73 -22.63
C TYR A 77 26.75 2.26 -22.22
N VAL A 78 27.76 2.51 -23.06
CA VAL A 78 29.13 2.16 -22.76
C VAL A 78 29.96 3.43 -22.64
N PHE A 79 30.40 3.74 -21.44
CA PHE A 79 31.26 4.88 -21.13
C PHE A 79 32.71 4.47 -21.38
N HIS A 80 33.40 5.23 -22.23
CA HIS A 80 34.80 5.05 -22.54
C HIS A 80 35.55 6.29 -22.08
N MET A 81 36.38 6.13 -21.05
CA MET A 81 37.14 7.21 -20.45
C MET A 81 38.62 7.08 -20.78
N VAL A 82 39.19 8.19 -21.18
CA VAL A 82 40.60 8.27 -21.55
C VAL A 82 41.30 9.23 -20.61
N THR A 83 42.38 8.78 -19.99
CA THR A 83 43.23 9.62 -19.16
C THR A 83 44.60 9.77 -19.81
N PHE A 84 45.16 10.96 -19.68
CA PHE A 84 46.47 11.31 -20.20
C PHE A 84 47.32 11.91 -19.07
N ASP A 85 48.51 11.36 -18.87
CA ASP A 85 49.47 11.84 -17.85
C ASP A 85 50.89 11.67 -18.39
N GLU A 86 51.64 12.79 -18.48
CA GLU A 86 53.03 12.85 -18.90
C GLU A 86 53.34 12.03 -20.18
N GLY A 87 52.44 12.04 -21.17
CA GLY A 87 52.62 11.30 -22.43
C GLY A 87 52.11 9.86 -22.39
N ASN A 88 51.63 9.37 -21.25
CA ASN A 88 51.04 8.06 -21.13
C ASN A 88 49.50 8.16 -21.24
N ILE A 89 48.89 7.26 -22.02
CA ILE A 89 47.46 7.18 -22.22
C ILE A 89 46.93 5.90 -21.57
N SER A 90 45.85 6.03 -20.83
CA SER A 90 45.11 4.88 -20.26
C SER A 90 43.64 4.96 -20.61
N HIS A 91 43.03 3.83 -20.85
CA HIS A 91 41.63 3.67 -21.19
C HIS A 91 40.91 2.89 -20.11
N GLY A 92 39.69 3.33 -19.75
CA GLY A 92 38.77 2.62 -18.89
C GLY A 92 37.40 2.58 -19.53
N SER A 93 36.68 1.50 -19.29
CA SER A 93 35.29 1.36 -19.79
C SER A 93 34.38 0.86 -18.70
N GLY A 94 33.14 1.38 -18.70
CA GLY A 94 32.05 0.93 -17.85
C GLY A 94 30.74 0.92 -18.64
N ALA A 95 29.82 0.03 -18.30
CA ALA A 95 28.54 -0.07 -18.99
C ALA A 95 27.38 0.05 -18.02
N THR A 96 26.30 0.68 -18.47
CA THR A 96 25.05 0.83 -17.75
C THR A 96 23.90 0.35 -18.63
N ASN A 97 23.05 -0.54 -18.13
CA ASN A 97 21.81 -0.92 -18.79
C ASN A 97 20.69 0.02 -18.36
N VAL A 98 20.20 0.83 -19.28
CA VAL A 98 19.13 1.80 -19.06
C VAL A 98 17.80 1.19 -19.46
N MET A 99 16.83 1.21 -18.55
CA MET A 99 15.51 0.62 -18.73
C MET A 99 14.41 1.66 -18.56
N ALA A 100 13.21 1.39 -19.13
CA ALA A 100 12.06 2.27 -18.99
C ALA A 100 11.61 2.44 -17.53
N GLN A 101 11.84 1.40 -16.71
CA GLN A 101 11.54 1.44 -15.28
C GLN A 101 12.76 1.04 -14.46
N ASP A 102 12.98 1.76 -13.39
CA ASP A 102 14.03 1.45 -12.42
C ASP A 102 13.64 0.18 -11.63
N ILE A 103 14.46 -0.88 -11.74
CA ILE A 103 14.25 -2.14 -11.01
C ILE A 103 14.21 -1.91 -9.49
N SER A 104 15.00 -0.98 -8.98
CA SER A 104 14.99 -0.62 -7.56
C SER A 104 13.65 0.00 -7.15
N GLY A 105 13.06 0.83 -8.02
CA GLY A 105 11.72 1.38 -7.84
C GLY A 105 10.64 0.30 -7.85
N ILE A 106 10.74 -0.68 -8.75
CA ILE A 106 9.81 -1.82 -8.80
C ILE A 106 9.90 -2.66 -7.52
N SER A 107 11.10 -2.92 -7.02
CA SER A 107 11.30 -3.66 -5.77
C SER A 107 10.67 -2.95 -4.56
N ALA A 108 10.79 -1.62 -4.48
CA ALA A 108 10.15 -0.82 -3.45
C ALA A 108 8.61 -0.90 -3.54
N GLN A 109 8.05 -0.82 -4.76
CA GLN A 109 6.61 -0.96 -5.00
C GLN A 109 6.08 -2.35 -4.64
N ILE A 110 6.86 -3.41 -4.89
CA ILE A 110 6.51 -4.78 -4.50
C ILE A 110 6.47 -4.92 -2.98
N LEU A 111 7.41 -4.31 -2.24
CA LEU A 111 7.40 -4.30 -0.78
C LEU A 111 6.19 -3.57 -0.23
N GLU A 112 5.85 -2.41 -0.76
CA GLU A 112 4.66 -1.63 -0.40
C GLU A 112 3.36 -2.41 -0.69
N LEU A 113 3.26 -3.07 -1.85
CA LEU A 113 2.13 -3.93 -2.22
C LEU A 113 1.98 -5.11 -1.24
N ASN A 114 3.06 -5.73 -0.81
CA ASN A 114 3.02 -6.81 0.18
C ASN A 114 2.53 -6.31 1.54
N GLN A 115 2.95 -5.12 1.96
CA GLN A 115 2.46 -4.50 3.20
C GLN A 115 0.96 -4.22 3.13
N ILE A 116 0.47 -3.60 2.05
CA ILE A 116 -0.96 -3.35 1.83
C ILE A 116 -1.76 -4.67 1.82
N LEU A 117 -1.21 -5.72 1.22
CA LEU A 117 -1.84 -7.03 1.20
C LEU A 117 -2.00 -7.62 2.61
N ASP A 118 -0.98 -7.50 3.47
CA ASP A 118 -1.04 -8.00 4.84
C ASP A 118 -1.99 -7.16 5.72
N GLU A 119 -2.03 -5.85 5.53
CA GLU A 119 -3.02 -4.97 6.17
C GLU A 119 -4.45 -5.36 5.74
N THR A 120 -4.68 -5.54 4.43
CA THR A 120 -5.98 -5.96 3.90
C THR A 120 -6.45 -7.32 4.44
N LYS A 121 -5.53 -8.28 4.57
CA LYS A 121 -5.83 -9.58 5.21
C LYS A 121 -6.26 -9.43 6.65
N THR A 122 -5.59 -8.55 7.39
CA THR A 122 -5.90 -8.27 8.80
C THR A 122 -7.28 -7.62 8.94
N GLU A 123 -7.58 -6.63 8.10
CA GLU A 123 -8.90 -5.97 8.07
C GLU A 123 -10.01 -6.95 7.69
N LEU A 124 -9.78 -7.83 6.72
CA LEU A 124 -10.72 -8.86 6.31
C LEU A 124 -11.00 -9.88 7.46
N ALA A 125 -9.96 -10.24 8.22
CA ALA A 125 -10.12 -11.10 9.38
C ALA A 125 -10.95 -10.43 10.48
N ASN A 126 -10.72 -9.15 10.75
CA ASN A 126 -11.51 -8.35 11.70
C ASN A 126 -12.95 -8.23 11.25
N LEU A 127 -13.19 -7.91 9.98
CA LEU A 127 -14.56 -7.82 9.42
C LEU A 127 -15.30 -9.14 9.52
N LYS A 128 -14.61 -10.27 9.26
CA LYS A 128 -15.19 -11.60 9.44
C LYS A 128 -15.61 -11.85 10.89
N GLN A 129 -14.78 -11.44 11.86
CA GLN A 129 -15.09 -11.57 13.28
C GLN A 129 -16.27 -10.69 13.68
N GLU A 130 -16.30 -9.42 13.24
CA GLU A 130 -17.40 -8.50 13.49
C GLU A 130 -18.72 -9.01 12.90
N THR A 131 -18.69 -9.54 11.68
CA THR A 131 -19.84 -10.15 11.02
C THR A 131 -20.37 -11.35 11.80
N SER A 132 -19.46 -12.18 12.35
CA SER A 132 -19.84 -13.32 13.21
C SER A 132 -20.49 -12.85 14.52
N THR A 133 -19.92 -11.83 15.16
CA THR A 133 -20.47 -11.23 16.39
C THR A 133 -21.83 -10.61 16.14
N PHE A 134 -21.99 -9.89 15.02
CA PHE A 134 -23.28 -9.33 14.62
C PHE A 134 -24.32 -10.43 14.39
N GLY A 135 -23.94 -11.53 13.73
CA GLY A 135 -24.80 -12.69 13.52
C GLY A 135 -25.28 -13.30 14.85
N SER A 136 -24.39 -13.43 15.82
CA SER A 136 -24.76 -13.92 17.17
C SER A 136 -25.70 -12.96 17.87
N SER A 137 -25.44 -11.66 17.84
CA SER A 137 -26.30 -10.64 18.46
C SER A 137 -27.67 -10.58 17.82
N LEU A 138 -27.78 -10.78 16.50
CA LEU A 138 -29.04 -10.84 15.80
C LEU A 138 -29.85 -12.11 16.19
N SER A 139 -29.14 -13.23 16.36
CA SER A 139 -29.74 -14.47 16.85
C SER A 139 -30.35 -14.30 18.26
N ASP A 140 -29.55 -13.70 19.18
CA ASP A 140 -29.98 -13.43 20.54
C ASP A 140 -31.18 -12.47 20.59
N ALA A 141 -31.17 -11.42 19.76
CA ALA A 141 -32.29 -10.51 19.64
C ALA A 141 -33.54 -11.23 19.11
N SER A 142 -33.40 -12.15 18.15
CA SER A 142 -34.50 -12.98 17.64
C SER A 142 -35.08 -13.88 18.72
N TRP A 143 -34.24 -14.52 19.54
CA TRP A 143 -34.68 -15.34 20.66
C TRP A 143 -35.46 -14.52 21.70
N ASN A 144 -34.95 -13.33 22.06
CA ASN A 144 -35.60 -12.43 23.01
C ASN A 144 -36.97 -11.93 22.49
N LEU A 145 -37.07 -11.70 21.18
CA LEU A 145 -38.35 -11.35 20.55
C LEU A 145 -39.34 -12.49 20.62
N ASP A 146 -38.89 -13.72 20.33
CA ASP A 146 -39.76 -14.91 20.36
C ASP A 146 -40.29 -15.17 21.78
N GLU A 147 -39.40 -15.07 22.80
CA GLU A 147 -39.80 -15.17 24.21
C GLU A 147 -40.80 -14.06 24.59
N SER A 148 -40.57 -12.83 24.14
CA SER A 148 -41.48 -11.71 24.39
C SER A 148 -42.84 -11.92 23.76
N VAL A 149 -42.92 -12.48 22.56
CA VAL A 149 -44.18 -12.84 21.88
C VAL A 149 -44.91 -13.91 22.65
N VAL A 150 -44.22 -14.94 23.16
CA VAL A 150 -44.85 -15.99 24.01
C VAL A 150 -45.42 -15.37 25.27
N LEU A 151 -44.66 -14.52 25.97
CA LEU A 151 -45.15 -13.86 27.20
C LEU A 151 -46.37 -12.95 26.94
N ILE A 152 -46.37 -12.23 25.81
CA ILE A 152 -47.53 -11.43 25.40
C ILE A 152 -48.73 -12.33 25.10
N SER A 153 -48.54 -13.45 24.40
CA SER A 153 -49.60 -14.42 24.10
C SER A 153 -50.21 -15.00 25.36
N ASP A 154 -49.39 -15.41 26.33
CA ASP A 154 -49.82 -15.90 27.63
C ASP A 154 -50.57 -14.81 28.42
N SER A 155 -50.11 -13.59 28.38
CA SER A 155 -50.75 -12.45 29.04
C SER A 155 -52.15 -12.15 28.44
N VAL A 156 -52.25 -12.22 27.12
CA VAL A 156 -53.52 -12.04 26.41
C VAL A 156 -54.48 -13.20 26.74
N GLY A 157 -53.98 -14.43 26.79
CA GLY A 157 -54.76 -15.58 27.22
C GLY A 157 -55.34 -15.45 28.65
N ASN A 158 -54.51 -14.98 29.59
CA ASN A 158 -54.92 -14.71 30.97
C ASN A 158 -55.96 -13.57 31.06
N ILE A 159 -55.88 -12.56 30.23
CA ILE A 159 -56.87 -11.48 30.14
C ILE A 159 -58.19 -12.02 29.59
N GLU A 160 -58.15 -12.87 28.60
CA GLU A 160 -59.35 -13.49 28.02
C GLU A 160 -60.04 -14.37 29.06
N GLU A 161 -59.30 -15.19 29.80
CA GLU A 161 -59.83 -16.03 30.89
C GLU A 161 -60.41 -15.19 32.03
N GLY A 162 -59.69 -14.14 32.45
CA GLY A 162 -60.16 -13.17 33.45
C GLY A 162 -61.45 -12.45 33.02
N SER A 163 -61.52 -12.04 31.76
CA SER A 163 -62.69 -11.41 31.18
C SER A 163 -63.91 -12.38 31.14
N SER A 164 -63.69 -13.65 30.81
CA SER A 164 -64.66 -14.68 30.82
C SER A 164 -65.20 -14.93 32.24
N GLN A 165 -64.33 -15.00 33.24
CA GLN A 165 -64.71 -15.16 34.64
C GLN A 165 -65.50 -13.95 35.14
N LEU A 166 -65.13 -12.73 34.77
CA LEU A 166 -65.86 -11.51 35.12
C LEU A 166 -67.28 -11.52 34.55
N ASN A 167 -67.38 -11.95 33.29
CA ASN A 167 -68.69 -12.08 32.60
C ASN A 167 -69.60 -13.14 33.26
N ALA A 168 -68.98 -14.26 33.71
CA ALA A 168 -69.68 -15.32 34.45
C ALA A 168 -70.20 -14.88 35.82
N LEU A 169 -69.42 -13.92 36.49
CA LEU A 169 -69.87 -13.31 37.77
C LEU A 169 -70.93 -12.23 37.60
N LEU A 170 -70.82 -11.44 36.51
CA LEU A 170 -71.82 -10.37 36.24
C LEU A 170 -73.19 -10.88 36.01
N PHE A 171 -73.38 -12.05 35.37
CA PHE A 171 -74.67 -12.60 35.08
C PHE A 171 -75.53 -12.93 36.36
N PRO A 172 -75.00 -13.63 37.38
CA PRO A 172 -75.75 -13.89 38.62
C PRO A 172 -76.00 -12.62 39.42
N VAL A 173 -75.08 -11.63 39.36
CA VAL A 173 -75.27 -10.34 40.07
C VAL A 173 -76.42 -9.57 39.43
N VAL A 174 -76.45 -9.44 38.14
CA VAL A 174 -77.56 -8.79 37.42
C VAL A 174 -78.87 -9.52 37.60
N ALA A 175 -78.82 -10.82 37.58
CA ALA A 175 -80.00 -11.64 37.87
C ALA A 175 -80.54 -11.44 39.32
N SER A 176 -79.61 -11.35 40.27
CA SER A 176 -79.97 -11.09 41.67
C SER A 176 -80.61 -9.68 41.87
N ILE A 177 -80.08 -8.69 41.23
CA ILE A 177 -80.63 -7.32 41.27
C ILE A 177 -82.06 -7.33 40.64
N ALA A 178 -82.20 -7.96 39.52
CA ALA A 178 -83.51 -8.06 38.86
C ALA A 178 -84.57 -8.77 39.73
N ILE A 179 -84.16 -9.82 40.42
CA ILE A 179 -85.09 -10.52 41.37
C ILE A 179 -85.42 -9.61 42.55
N ILE A 180 -84.46 -8.90 43.13
CA ILE A 180 -84.73 -7.97 44.24
C ILE A 180 -85.69 -6.87 43.81
N LEU A 181 -85.49 -6.29 42.62
CA LEU A 181 -86.34 -5.27 42.06
C LEU A 181 -87.77 -5.81 41.81
N ALA A 182 -87.88 -7.00 41.28
CA ALA A 182 -89.18 -7.66 41.05
C ALA A 182 -89.93 -7.92 42.39
N LEU A 183 -89.22 -8.39 43.42
CA LEU A 183 -89.81 -8.55 44.77
C LEU A 183 -90.29 -7.24 45.39
N GLN A 184 -89.50 -6.15 45.19
CA GLN A 184 -89.93 -4.81 45.71
C GLN A 184 -91.24 -4.34 45.04
N ILE A 185 -91.42 -4.60 43.77
CA ILE A 185 -92.67 -4.24 43.06
C ILE A 185 -93.86 -5.02 43.56
N VAL A 186 -93.67 -6.26 44.02
CA VAL A 186 -94.76 -7.11 44.54
C VAL A 186 -95.23 -6.75 45.97
N ILE A 187 -94.30 -6.11 46.75
CA ILE A 187 -94.58 -5.71 48.15
C ILE A 187 -95.21 -4.32 48.26
N ILE A 188 -95.17 -3.51 47.22
CA ILE A 188 -95.85 -2.23 47.10
C ILE A 188 -97.23 -2.45 46.53
#